data_ed622dbea48aee9d15da5abed4a416ef
#
_entry.id   ed622dbea48aee9d15da5abed4a416ef
#
_cell.length_a   1.000
_cell.length_b   1.000
_cell.length_c   1.000
_cell.angle_alpha   90.00
_cell.angle_beta   90.00
_cell.angle_gamma   90.00
#
_symmetry.space_group_name_H-M   'P 1'
#
loop_
_entity.id
_entity.type
_entity.pdbx_description
1 polymer ?
#
loop_
_entity_poly.entity_id
_entity_poly.type
_entity_poly.pdbx_seq_one_letter_code
_entity_poly.pdbx_strand_id
1 'polypeptide(L)'
;PLGSYFDFMDRLWTAPPTDLYARDKLLPASWNSKKPDKPNGKKQKAQETKPKITEAIEKRLMDGKDIPFNFEERLQRFFYLVAVLPSMECGLIPMEHLTVSGDGTAVHTHACPRAHHRAGAPDNLRHFPDPDASWGWDSDLDKFYFGYTLFQLSCYNSELRTDIPLLLRFTSARRHDSVNFLVAFHELEKHMPAVPIENMCLDSAMDNSPTYRLLKKREIRAFIDLNDKCG
;
A
#
# COMPACT_ATOMS: atom_id res chain seq x y z
N PRO A 1 -17.92 -18.98 -22.50
CA PRO A 1 -16.62 -18.80 -21.86
C PRO A 1 -16.36 -17.37 -21.40
N LEU A 2 -16.74 -16.33 -22.18
CA LEU A 2 -16.59 -14.93 -21.75
C LEU A 2 -17.48 -14.59 -20.54
N GLY A 3 -18.71 -15.10 -20.50
CA GLY A 3 -19.60 -14.94 -19.34
C GLY A 3 -18.97 -15.48 -18.06
N SER A 4 -18.37 -16.67 -18.12
CA SER A 4 -17.69 -17.29 -16.98
C SER A 4 -16.49 -16.48 -16.48
N TYR A 5 -15.78 -15.77 -17.37
CA TYR A 5 -14.70 -14.89 -17.00
C TYR A 5 -15.21 -13.66 -16.24
N PHE A 6 -16.24 -13.02 -16.74
CA PHE A 6 -16.87 -11.87 -16.07
C PHE A 6 -17.48 -12.26 -14.72
N ASP A 7 -18.17 -13.40 -14.63
CA ASP A 7 -18.70 -13.94 -13.38
C ASP A 7 -17.57 -14.23 -12.36
N PHE A 8 -16.44 -14.74 -12.84
CA PHE A 8 -15.27 -14.97 -12.00
C PHE A 8 -14.67 -13.65 -11.52
N MET A 9 -14.50 -12.68 -12.42
CA MET A 9 -13.98 -11.36 -12.07
C MET A 9 -14.93 -10.63 -11.11
N ASP A 10 -16.24 -10.70 -11.32
CA ASP A 10 -17.23 -10.14 -10.39
C ASP A 10 -17.12 -10.77 -9.00
N ARG A 11 -16.94 -12.08 -8.89
CA ARG A 11 -16.76 -12.76 -7.59
C ARG A 11 -15.46 -12.38 -6.91
N LEU A 12 -14.38 -12.20 -7.67
CA LEU A 12 -13.12 -11.68 -7.15
C LEU A 12 -13.25 -10.24 -6.68
N TRP A 13 -13.99 -9.43 -7.44
CA TRP A 13 -14.13 -8.01 -7.24
C TRP A 13 -15.23 -7.62 -6.28
N THR A 14 -16.24 -8.49 -6.08
CA THR A 14 -17.31 -8.22 -5.12
C THR A 14 -16.74 -8.25 -3.71
N ALA A 15 -16.37 -7.09 -3.23
CA ALA A 15 -16.07 -6.91 -1.82
C ALA A 15 -17.31 -7.28 -1.00
N PRO A 16 -17.15 -7.91 0.16
CA PRO A 16 -18.24 -7.95 1.10
C PRO A 16 -18.71 -6.51 1.37
N PRO A 17 -20.02 -6.27 1.54
CA PRO A 17 -20.61 -4.93 1.64
C PRO A 17 -20.08 -4.07 2.79
N THR A 18 -19.21 -4.62 3.61
CA THR A 18 -18.48 -3.90 4.62
C THR A 18 -17.27 -3.21 4.01
N ASP A 19 -17.53 -2.08 3.39
CA ASP A 19 -16.58 -1.00 3.34
C ASP A 19 -15.36 -1.23 2.43
N LEU A 20 -15.55 -0.99 1.14
CA LEU A 20 -14.47 -0.74 0.17
C LEU A 20 -13.45 0.32 0.67
N TYR A 21 -13.84 1.12 1.65
CA TYR A 21 -13.07 2.17 2.29
C TYR A 21 -12.53 1.79 3.67
N ALA A 22 -12.55 0.51 4.04
CA ALA A 22 -11.92 0.01 5.28
C ALA A 22 -10.43 0.35 5.40
N ARG A 23 -9.82 0.81 4.29
CA ARG A 23 -8.49 1.45 4.33
C ARG A 23 -8.42 2.60 5.34
N ASP A 24 -9.52 3.31 5.51
CA ASP A 24 -9.58 4.40 6.49
C ASP A 24 -9.84 3.88 7.92
N LYS A 25 -10.25 2.63 8.07
CA LYS A 25 -10.37 1.97 9.39
C LYS A 25 -9.04 1.51 9.98
N LEU A 26 -7.99 1.44 9.18
CA LEU A 26 -6.62 1.29 9.69
C LEU A 26 -6.21 2.51 10.53
N LEU A 27 -6.86 3.63 10.28
CA LEU A 27 -6.64 4.86 11.00
C LEU A 27 -7.64 4.98 12.12
N PRO A 28 -7.22 5.42 13.31
CA PRO A 28 -8.16 5.82 14.35
C PRO A 28 -9.21 6.77 13.75
N ALA A 29 -10.48 6.62 14.12
CA ALA A 29 -11.58 7.48 13.61
C ALA A 29 -11.28 8.98 13.78
N SER A 30 -10.45 9.34 14.76
CA SER A 30 -9.96 10.70 15.00
C SER A 30 -9.09 11.27 13.86
N TRP A 31 -8.61 10.43 12.93
CA TRP A 31 -7.77 10.88 11.79
C TRP A 31 -8.58 11.30 10.59
N ASN A 32 -9.83 10.86 10.52
CA ASN A 32 -10.80 11.29 9.50
C ASN A 32 -11.53 12.57 9.90
N SER A 33 -11.34 13.07 11.13
CA SER A 33 -11.94 14.32 11.54
C SER A 33 -11.34 15.48 10.75
N LYS A 34 -12.20 16.32 10.14
CA LYS A 34 -11.83 17.62 9.56
C LYS A 34 -10.89 18.32 10.51
N LYS A 35 -9.82 18.94 9.97
CA LYS A 35 -8.98 19.83 10.79
C LYS A 35 -9.92 20.77 11.55
N PRO A 36 -9.85 20.83 12.86
CA PRO A 36 -10.66 21.81 13.60
C PRO A 36 -10.34 23.19 13.05
N ASP A 37 -11.36 23.98 12.79
CA ASP A 37 -11.19 25.37 12.40
C ASP A 37 -10.24 26.03 13.40
N LYS A 38 -9.22 26.73 12.91
CA LYS A 38 -8.23 27.38 13.77
C LYS A 38 -8.98 28.32 14.71
N PRO A 39 -8.99 28.09 16.02
CA PRO A 39 -9.59 29.04 16.93
C PRO A 39 -8.74 30.30 16.93
N ASN A 40 -9.39 31.45 16.71
CA ASN A 40 -8.76 32.75 16.78
C ASN A 40 -8.04 32.93 18.15
N GLY A 41 -6.71 33.02 18.08
CA GLY A 41 -5.93 33.84 18.99
C GLY A 41 -5.71 33.41 20.45
N LYS A 42 -6.01 32.17 20.88
CA LYS A 42 -5.65 31.70 22.23
C LYS A 42 -4.57 30.61 22.16
N LYS A 43 -3.46 30.81 22.89
CA LYS A 43 -2.37 29.84 23.04
C LYS A 43 -2.97 28.47 23.40
N GLN A 44 -2.95 27.56 22.45
CA GLN A 44 -3.34 26.16 22.68
C GLN A 44 -2.32 25.52 23.61
N LYS A 45 -2.82 24.87 24.69
CA LYS A 45 -2.06 23.83 25.40
C LYS A 45 -1.53 22.85 24.36
N ALA A 46 -0.27 22.43 24.52
CA ALA A 46 0.38 21.46 23.64
C ALA A 46 -0.59 20.30 23.34
N GLN A 47 -1.16 20.29 22.16
CA GLN A 47 -1.96 19.15 21.70
C GLN A 47 -0.97 18.00 21.53
N GLU A 48 -1.27 16.88 22.16
CA GLU A 48 -0.55 15.63 21.90
C GLU A 48 -0.49 15.44 20.38
N THR A 49 0.72 15.41 19.87
CA THR A 49 0.96 15.24 18.44
C THR A 49 0.41 13.87 18.04
N LYS A 50 -0.62 13.83 17.20
CA LYS A 50 -1.19 12.57 16.73
C LYS A 50 -0.09 11.75 16.05
N PRO A 51 0.05 10.46 16.39
CA PRO A 51 1.09 9.63 15.79
C PRO A 51 0.94 9.61 14.26
N LYS A 52 2.05 9.56 13.55
CA LYS A 52 2.03 9.41 12.10
C LYS A 52 1.34 8.08 11.72
N ILE A 53 0.74 8.02 10.56
CA ILE A 53 0.08 6.81 10.01
C ILE A 53 0.99 5.58 10.10
N THR A 54 2.24 5.73 9.69
CA THR A 54 3.25 4.67 9.72
C THR A 54 3.50 4.14 11.14
N GLU A 55 3.54 5.04 12.13
CA GLU A 55 3.71 4.67 13.54
C GLU A 55 2.51 3.88 14.09
N ALA A 56 1.30 4.27 13.68
CA ALA A 56 0.08 3.57 14.10
C ALA A 56 -0.01 2.17 13.48
N ILE A 57 0.36 2.02 12.21
CA ILE A 57 0.41 0.73 11.53
C ILE A 57 1.50 -0.13 12.17
N GLU A 58 2.71 0.38 12.31
CA GLU A 58 3.81 -0.33 12.96
C GLU A 58 3.41 -0.85 14.33
N LYS A 59 2.87 0.02 15.20
CA LYS A 59 2.40 -0.39 16.53
C LYS A 59 1.41 -1.55 16.46
N ARG A 60 0.46 -1.48 15.51
CA ARG A 60 -0.51 -2.55 15.30
C ARG A 60 0.16 -3.87 14.93
N LEU A 61 1.13 -3.84 14.00
CA LEU A 61 1.88 -5.01 13.57
C LEU A 61 2.79 -5.56 14.69
N MET A 62 3.37 -4.66 15.50
CA MET A 62 4.18 -5.03 16.65
C MET A 62 3.34 -5.71 17.75
N ASP A 63 2.08 -5.30 17.93
CA ASP A 63 1.11 -5.91 18.84
C ASP A 63 0.56 -7.26 18.30
N GLY A 64 0.98 -7.72 17.13
CA GLY A 64 0.47 -8.93 16.48
C GLY A 64 -0.98 -8.83 16.01
N LYS A 65 -1.49 -7.61 15.83
CA LYS A 65 -2.86 -7.36 15.37
C LYS A 65 -2.89 -7.31 13.86
N ASP A 66 -3.78 -8.11 13.29
CA ASP A 66 -3.97 -8.16 11.83
C ASP A 66 -4.51 -6.82 11.27
N ILE A 67 -4.19 -6.56 10.01
CA ILE A 67 -4.77 -5.47 9.24
C ILE A 67 -6.21 -5.84 8.89
N PRO A 68 -7.19 -4.93 9.05
CA PRO A 68 -8.57 -5.23 8.69
C PRO A 68 -8.67 -5.70 7.23
N PHE A 69 -9.52 -6.69 7.02
CA PHE A 69 -9.80 -7.26 5.71
C PHE A 69 -10.11 -6.17 4.68
N ASN A 70 -9.49 -6.28 3.52
CA ASN A 70 -9.85 -5.52 2.33
C ASN A 70 -10.02 -6.49 1.13
N PHE A 71 -10.67 -6.05 0.06
CA PHE A 71 -10.90 -6.89 -1.11
C PHE A 71 -9.59 -7.26 -1.83
N GLU A 72 -8.54 -6.47 -1.68
CA GLU A 72 -7.22 -6.72 -2.25
C GLU A 72 -6.62 -8.02 -1.71
N GLU A 73 -6.96 -8.43 -0.48
CA GLU A 73 -6.49 -9.68 0.11
C GLU A 73 -6.88 -10.91 -0.75
N ARG A 74 -8.06 -10.90 -1.37
CA ARG A 74 -8.46 -11.98 -2.28
C ARG A 74 -7.62 -12.01 -3.54
N LEU A 75 -7.30 -10.86 -4.10
CA LEU A 75 -6.44 -10.74 -5.28
C LEU A 75 -5.00 -11.15 -4.94
N GLN A 76 -4.48 -10.76 -3.78
CA GLN A 76 -3.18 -11.19 -3.31
C GLN A 76 -3.12 -12.71 -3.13
N ARG A 77 -4.14 -13.30 -2.51
CA ARG A 77 -4.22 -14.75 -2.37
C ARG A 77 -4.30 -15.45 -3.72
N PHE A 78 -5.09 -14.93 -4.65
CA PHE A 78 -5.15 -15.47 -6.01
C PHE A 78 -3.78 -15.37 -6.69
N PHE A 79 -3.14 -14.20 -6.65
CA PHE A 79 -1.81 -14.00 -7.22
C PHE A 79 -0.77 -14.97 -6.61
N TYR A 80 -0.79 -15.12 -5.29
CA TYR A 80 0.07 -16.08 -4.60
C TYR A 80 -0.12 -17.50 -5.14
N LEU A 81 -1.36 -17.97 -5.25
CA LEU A 81 -1.66 -19.35 -5.66
C LEU A 81 -1.34 -19.62 -7.13
N VAL A 82 -1.51 -18.64 -8.03
CA VAL A 82 -1.35 -18.87 -9.48
C VAL A 82 0.01 -18.45 -10.04
N ALA A 83 0.74 -17.61 -9.33
CA ALA A 83 2.03 -17.10 -9.77
C ALA A 83 3.16 -17.41 -8.79
N VAL A 84 3.05 -16.97 -7.54
CA VAL A 84 4.15 -17.04 -6.58
C VAL A 84 4.44 -18.48 -6.17
N LEU A 85 3.42 -19.24 -5.76
CA LEU A 85 3.57 -20.63 -5.33
C LEU A 85 4.16 -21.52 -6.45
N PRO A 86 3.65 -21.50 -7.69
CA PRO A 86 4.28 -22.25 -8.79
C PRO A 86 5.72 -21.81 -9.07
N SER A 87 6.02 -20.51 -8.94
CA SER A 87 7.40 -20.00 -9.11
C SER A 87 8.34 -20.52 -8.02
N MET A 88 7.85 -20.69 -6.79
CA MET A 88 8.61 -21.33 -5.71
C MET A 88 8.83 -22.82 -6.02
N GLU A 89 7.79 -23.53 -6.43
CA GLU A 89 7.86 -24.96 -6.77
C GLU A 89 8.79 -25.25 -7.94
N CYS A 90 8.87 -24.33 -8.91
CA CYS A 90 9.79 -24.42 -10.04
C CYS A 90 11.22 -23.95 -9.71
N GLY A 91 11.49 -23.50 -8.49
CA GLY A 91 12.81 -23.01 -8.09
C GLY A 91 13.19 -21.64 -8.68
N LEU A 92 12.21 -20.88 -9.18
CA LEU A 92 12.46 -19.54 -9.74
C LEU A 92 12.69 -18.50 -8.63
N ILE A 93 12.06 -18.71 -7.45
CA ILE A 93 12.26 -17.88 -6.28
C ILE A 93 13.36 -18.50 -5.43
N PRO A 94 14.49 -17.79 -5.19
CA PRO A 94 15.57 -18.29 -4.33
C PRO A 94 15.06 -18.37 -2.88
N MET A 95 14.96 -19.59 -2.37
CA MET A 95 14.44 -19.82 -1.00
C MET A 95 15.52 -19.69 0.08
N GLU A 96 16.77 -19.57 -0.31
CA GLU A 96 17.91 -19.33 0.60
C GLU A 96 18.38 -17.89 0.44
N HIS A 97 18.58 -17.20 1.55
CA HIS A 97 19.09 -15.80 1.58
C HIS A 97 18.28 -14.81 0.74
N LEU A 98 16.93 -14.92 0.82
CA LEU A 98 16.05 -14.13 -0.01
C LEU A 98 16.25 -12.63 0.21
N THR A 99 16.58 -11.93 -0.87
CA THR A 99 16.61 -10.48 -0.92
C THR A 99 15.35 -9.99 -1.64
N VAL A 100 14.59 -9.15 -0.95
CA VAL A 100 13.35 -8.55 -1.47
C VAL A 100 13.56 -7.08 -1.70
N SER A 101 13.14 -6.57 -2.85
CA SER A 101 13.06 -5.15 -3.16
C SER A 101 11.61 -4.67 -3.13
N GLY A 102 11.42 -3.40 -2.76
CA GLY A 102 10.09 -2.80 -2.72
C GLY A 102 10.09 -1.40 -3.32
N ASP A 103 9.16 -1.16 -4.26
CA ASP A 103 9.03 0.12 -4.93
C ASP A 103 7.59 0.41 -5.35
N GLY A 104 7.28 1.70 -5.54
CA GLY A 104 5.98 2.20 -5.95
C GLY A 104 6.03 2.84 -7.34
N THR A 105 5.19 2.34 -8.27
CA THR A 105 5.09 2.89 -9.62
C THR A 105 3.79 3.66 -9.78
N ALA A 106 3.86 4.87 -10.38
CA ALA A 106 2.71 5.70 -10.69
C ALA A 106 1.86 5.07 -11.81
N VAL A 107 0.57 4.89 -11.56
CA VAL A 107 -0.40 4.39 -12.55
C VAL A 107 -1.40 5.48 -12.85
N HIS A 108 -1.25 6.10 -14.02
CA HIS A 108 -2.12 7.20 -14.46
C HIS A 108 -3.49 6.68 -14.91
N THR A 109 -4.56 7.33 -14.47
CA THR A 109 -5.90 7.09 -15.03
C THR A 109 -6.21 8.08 -16.14
N HIS A 110 -7.01 7.66 -17.10
CA HIS A 110 -7.58 8.54 -18.12
C HIS A 110 -8.84 9.28 -17.63
N ALA A 111 -9.31 9.01 -16.41
CA ALA A 111 -10.44 9.66 -15.82
C ALA A 111 -10.17 11.16 -15.60
N CYS A 112 -11.18 11.99 -15.86
CA CYS A 112 -11.08 13.42 -15.59
C CYS A 112 -11.03 13.66 -14.07
N PRO A 113 -10.00 14.37 -13.55
CA PRO A 113 -9.88 14.65 -12.11
C PRO A 113 -10.89 15.68 -11.61
N ARG A 114 -11.74 16.22 -12.47
CA ARG A 114 -12.77 17.18 -12.10
C ARG A 114 -14.05 16.46 -11.68
N ALA A 115 -14.55 16.85 -10.51
CA ALA A 115 -15.85 16.38 -10.06
C ALA A 115 -16.95 16.95 -10.96
N HIS A 116 -17.87 16.10 -11.40
CA HIS A 116 -19.06 16.49 -12.12
C HIS A 116 -20.24 16.60 -11.13
N HIS A 117 -21.00 17.71 -11.23
CA HIS A 117 -22.28 17.81 -10.56
C HIS A 117 -23.31 17.05 -11.41
N ARG A 118 -23.93 16.03 -10.83
CA ARG A 118 -25.02 15.32 -11.50
C ARG A 118 -26.30 16.17 -11.34
N ALA A 119 -26.98 16.44 -12.43
CA ALA A 119 -28.26 17.17 -12.40
C ALA A 119 -29.25 16.47 -11.45
N GLY A 120 -29.77 17.20 -10.46
CA GLY A 120 -30.70 16.68 -9.45
C GLY A 120 -30.06 16.01 -8.25
N ALA A 121 -28.73 15.92 -8.17
CA ALA A 121 -28.04 15.47 -6.95
C ALA A 121 -27.88 16.62 -5.94
N PRO A 122 -27.87 16.34 -4.63
CA PRO A 122 -27.53 17.35 -3.62
C PRO A 122 -26.19 18.01 -3.93
N ASP A 123 -26.07 19.33 -3.78
CA ASP A 123 -24.90 20.15 -4.14
C ASP A 123 -23.59 19.72 -3.46
N ASN A 124 -23.66 18.93 -2.40
CA ASN A 124 -22.51 18.40 -1.67
C ASN A 124 -21.97 17.06 -2.22
N LEU A 125 -22.68 16.41 -3.15
CA LEU A 125 -22.25 15.15 -3.75
C LEU A 125 -21.47 15.41 -5.03
N ARG A 126 -20.16 15.28 -4.92
CA ARG A 126 -19.25 15.32 -6.07
C ARG A 126 -19.04 13.91 -6.61
N HIS A 127 -19.38 13.72 -7.87
CA HIS A 127 -19.15 12.47 -8.57
C HIS A 127 -17.88 12.58 -9.41
N PHE A 128 -16.90 11.73 -9.13
CA PHE A 128 -15.73 11.57 -9.98
C PHE A 128 -15.98 10.38 -10.92
N PRO A 129 -15.50 10.43 -12.16
CA PRO A 129 -15.57 9.27 -13.08
C PRO A 129 -14.83 8.05 -12.52
N ASP A 130 -13.77 8.30 -11.74
CA ASP A 130 -13.02 7.31 -11.02
C ASP A 130 -12.90 7.75 -9.53
N PRO A 131 -13.81 7.28 -8.67
CA PRO A 131 -13.91 7.76 -7.29
C PRO A 131 -12.75 7.31 -6.40
N ASP A 132 -12.07 6.24 -6.77
CA ASP A 132 -10.95 5.68 -6.01
C ASP A 132 -9.60 6.28 -6.38
N ALA A 133 -9.51 6.90 -7.57
CA ALA A 133 -8.32 7.61 -7.99
C ALA A 133 -8.09 8.88 -7.17
N SER A 134 -6.85 9.27 -7.04
CA SER A 134 -6.47 10.52 -6.35
C SER A 134 -5.24 11.16 -6.97
N TRP A 135 -4.96 12.38 -6.52
CA TRP A 135 -3.72 13.04 -6.87
C TRP A 135 -2.54 12.46 -6.08
N GLY A 136 -1.48 12.11 -6.80
CA GLY A 136 -0.18 11.71 -6.31
C GLY A 136 0.91 12.57 -6.93
N TRP A 137 2.13 12.37 -6.47
CA TRP A 137 3.34 12.99 -7.00
C TRP A 137 4.20 11.91 -7.64
N ASP A 138 4.55 12.13 -8.88
CA ASP A 138 5.48 11.28 -9.65
C ASP A 138 6.86 11.94 -9.60
N SER A 139 7.79 11.34 -8.87
CA SER A 139 9.14 11.87 -8.67
C SER A 139 9.98 11.80 -9.95
N ASP A 140 9.75 10.81 -10.79
CA ASP A 140 10.51 10.60 -12.02
C ASP A 140 10.18 11.66 -13.07
N LEU A 141 8.91 12.06 -13.12
CA LEU A 141 8.41 13.06 -14.05
C LEU A 141 8.31 14.47 -13.43
N ASP A 142 8.63 14.60 -12.13
CA ASP A 142 8.54 15.84 -11.34
C ASP A 142 7.19 16.57 -11.52
N LYS A 143 6.09 15.81 -11.46
CA LYS A 143 4.74 16.32 -11.67
C LYS A 143 3.66 15.60 -10.86
N PHE A 144 2.56 16.30 -10.65
CA PHE A 144 1.35 15.67 -10.14
C PHE A 144 0.67 14.80 -11.21
N TYR A 145 0.16 13.65 -10.78
CA TYR A 145 -0.68 12.79 -11.60
C TYR A 145 -1.97 12.44 -10.87
N PHE A 146 -3.00 12.09 -11.64
CA PHE A 146 -4.26 11.59 -11.09
C PHE A 146 -4.37 10.11 -11.40
N GLY A 147 -4.51 9.28 -10.35
CA GLY A 147 -4.51 7.83 -10.53
C GLY A 147 -4.23 7.04 -9.27
N TYR A 148 -3.39 6.06 -9.43
CA TYR A 148 -3.05 5.05 -8.43
C TYR A 148 -1.55 4.87 -8.29
N THR A 149 -1.14 4.20 -7.22
CA THR A 149 0.21 3.66 -7.07
C THR A 149 0.13 2.13 -7.06
N LEU A 150 0.90 1.50 -7.92
CA LEU A 150 1.19 0.07 -7.84
C LEU A 150 2.46 -0.11 -7.02
N PHE A 151 2.32 -0.60 -5.80
CA PHE A 151 3.45 -0.95 -4.96
C PHE A 151 3.76 -2.44 -5.13
N GLN A 152 5.02 -2.76 -5.41
CA GLN A 152 5.48 -4.12 -5.67
C GLN A 152 6.56 -4.50 -4.66
N LEU A 153 6.47 -5.74 -4.15
CA LEU A 153 7.57 -6.44 -3.53
C LEU A 153 8.03 -7.55 -4.48
N SER A 154 9.31 -7.59 -4.79
CA SER A 154 9.89 -8.57 -5.71
C SER A 154 11.22 -9.11 -5.21
N CYS A 155 11.59 -10.30 -5.68
CA CYS A 155 12.92 -10.84 -5.51
C CYS A 155 13.64 -10.93 -6.85
N TYR A 156 14.96 -10.84 -6.83
CA TYR A 156 15.78 -10.97 -8.01
C TYR A 156 16.30 -12.40 -8.17
N ASN A 157 16.02 -13.00 -9.33
CA ASN A 157 16.63 -14.27 -9.73
C ASN A 157 17.87 -13.98 -10.58
N SER A 158 19.05 -14.30 -10.05
CA SER A 158 20.33 -14.01 -10.72
C SER A 158 20.60 -14.90 -11.94
N GLU A 159 20.04 -16.08 -11.99
CA GLU A 159 20.21 -17.02 -13.13
C GLU A 159 19.39 -16.53 -14.33
N LEU A 160 18.15 -16.15 -14.08
CA LEU A 160 17.24 -15.62 -15.12
C LEU A 160 17.47 -14.13 -15.38
N ARG A 161 18.21 -13.44 -14.53
CA ARG A 161 18.43 -11.98 -14.58
C ARG A 161 17.12 -11.20 -14.64
N THR A 162 16.15 -11.59 -13.83
CA THR A 162 14.82 -10.98 -13.80
C THR A 162 14.30 -10.81 -12.38
N ASP A 163 13.46 -9.81 -12.22
CA ASP A 163 12.70 -9.60 -10.99
C ASP A 163 11.42 -10.44 -11.02
N ILE A 164 11.15 -11.13 -9.92
CA ILE A 164 9.96 -11.95 -9.76
C ILE A 164 9.09 -11.29 -8.71
N PRO A 165 7.89 -10.82 -9.06
CA PRO A 165 6.99 -10.22 -8.11
C PRO A 165 6.45 -11.24 -7.11
N LEU A 166 6.58 -10.90 -5.82
CA LEU A 166 6.08 -11.69 -4.71
C LEU A 166 4.74 -11.18 -4.22
N LEU A 167 4.55 -9.86 -4.30
CA LEU A 167 3.32 -9.20 -3.89
C LEU A 167 3.12 -7.92 -4.68
N LEU A 168 1.88 -7.68 -5.10
CA LEU A 168 1.45 -6.48 -5.83
C LEU A 168 0.34 -5.81 -5.05
N ARG A 169 0.50 -4.52 -4.75
CA ARG A 169 -0.51 -3.74 -4.03
C ARG A 169 -0.92 -2.52 -4.83
N PHE A 170 -2.20 -2.44 -5.18
CA PHE A 170 -2.75 -1.32 -5.93
C PHE A 170 -3.51 -0.39 -4.98
N THR A 171 -3.08 0.86 -4.90
CA THR A 171 -3.65 1.84 -3.97
C THR A 171 -3.88 3.19 -4.63
N SER A 172 -4.72 4.00 -4.03
CA SER A 172 -4.91 5.38 -4.43
C SER A 172 -3.60 6.16 -4.37
N ALA A 173 -3.28 6.97 -5.38
CA ALA A 173 -2.03 7.72 -5.53
C ALA A 173 -1.67 8.63 -4.34
N ARG A 174 -2.64 9.03 -3.52
CA ARG A 174 -2.39 9.83 -2.31
C ARG A 174 -1.68 9.06 -1.18
N ARG A 175 -1.58 7.73 -1.28
CA ARG A 175 -0.92 6.90 -0.26
C ARG A 175 0.58 6.98 -0.46
N HIS A 176 1.28 7.35 0.59
CA HIS A 176 2.74 7.38 0.60
C HIS A 176 3.30 5.95 0.59
N ASP A 177 4.40 5.73 -0.12
CA ASP A 177 4.97 4.39 -0.29
C ASP A 177 5.42 3.76 1.01
N SER A 178 5.85 4.53 2.00
CA SER A 178 6.12 4.01 3.34
C SER A 178 4.90 3.35 4.01
N VAL A 179 3.68 3.82 3.72
CA VAL A 179 2.45 3.18 4.21
C VAL A 179 2.16 1.92 3.40
N ASN A 180 2.32 2.01 2.08
CA ASN A 180 2.14 0.87 1.19
C ASN A 180 3.10 -0.26 1.55
N PHE A 181 4.37 0.06 1.82
CA PHE A 181 5.37 -0.90 2.26
C PHE A 181 4.96 -1.66 3.52
N LEU A 182 4.60 -0.96 4.60
CA LEU A 182 4.27 -1.62 5.88
C LEU A 182 3.10 -2.59 5.73
N VAL A 183 2.09 -2.22 4.92
CA VAL A 183 0.93 -3.07 4.66
C VAL A 183 1.30 -4.23 3.75
N ALA A 184 2.02 -3.97 2.65
CA ALA A 184 2.46 -4.99 1.71
C ALA A 184 3.39 -6.02 2.39
N PHE A 185 4.30 -5.57 3.22
CA PHE A 185 5.20 -6.45 3.97
C PHE A 185 4.42 -7.39 4.92
N HIS A 186 3.44 -6.86 5.64
CA HIS A 186 2.57 -7.68 6.48
C HIS A 186 1.76 -8.70 5.66
N GLU A 187 1.21 -8.31 4.52
CA GLU A 187 0.51 -9.22 3.62
C GLU A 187 1.45 -10.30 3.07
N LEU A 188 2.69 -9.94 2.74
CA LEU A 188 3.71 -10.90 2.31
C LEU A 188 4.01 -11.94 3.40
N GLU A 189 4.24 -11.50 4.64
CA GLU A 189 4.45 -12.40 5.77
C GLU A 189 3.26 -13.36 5.98
N LYS A 190 2.05 -12.87 5.78
CA LYS A 190 0.81 -13.66 5.94
C LYS A 190 0.66 -14.74 4.86
N HIS A 191 1.01 -14.42 3.63
CA HIS A 191 0.88 -15.34 2.50
C HIS A 191 2.09 -16.27 2.34
N MET A 192 3.26 -15.84 2.79
CA MET A 192 4.52 -16.56 2.65
C MET A 192 5.25 -16.68 4.00
N PRO A 193 4.61 -17.28 5.04
CA PRO A 193 5.17 -17.30 6.40
C PRO A 193 6.47 -18.11 6.52
N ALA A 194 6.72 -19.01 5.58
CA ALA A 194 7.90 -19.87 5.58
C ALA A 194 9.07 -19.30 4.75
N VAL A 195 8.90 -18.14 4.11
CA VAL A 195 9.97 -17.56 3.27
C VAL A 195 10.94 -16.77 4.12
N PRO A 196 12.21 -17.19 4.22
CA PRO A 196 13.20 -16.51 5.04
C PRO A 196 13.73 -15.28 4.27
N ILE A 197 13.10 -14.13 4.46
CA ILE A 197 13.62 -12.86 3.95
C ILE A 197 14.83 -12.47 4.80
N GLU A 198 15.99 -12.37 4.18
CA GLU A 198 17.22 -11.96 4.84
C GLU A 198 17.51 -10.47 4.65
N ASN A 199 17.26 -9.96 3.44
CA ASN A 199 17.56 -8.59 3.07
C ASN A 199 16.34 -7.91 2.47
N MET A 200 16.20 -6.60 2.76
CA MET A 200 15.16 -5.74 2.20
C MET A 200 15.81 -4.49 1.61
N CYS A 201 15.62 -4.30 0.30
CA CYS A 201 16.13 -3.16 -0.45
C CYS A 201 14.98 -2.20 -0.76
N LEU A 202 15.06 -0.96 -0.29
CA LEU A 202 14.00 0.03 -0.40
C LEU A 202 14.57 1.39 -0.80
N ASP A 203 13.75 2.22 -1.40
CA ASP A 203 14.10 3.59 -1.73
C ASP A 203 13.97 4.55 -0.52
N SER A 204 14.35 5.81 -0.72
CA SER A 204 14.34 6.85 0.30
C SER A 204 12.94 7.20 0.83
N ALA A 205 11.85 6.85 0.15
CA ALA A 205 10.48 7.04 0.64
C ALA A 205 10.20 6.18 1.88
N MET A 206 10.90 5.07 2.04
CA MET A 206 10.82 4.18 3.19
C MET A 206 11.84 4.49 4.29
N ASP A 207 12.69 5.54 4.14
CA ASP A 207 13.61 6.00 5.18
C ASP A 207 12.86 6.63 6.36
N ASN A 208 12.37 5.79 7.25
CA ASN A 208 11.63 6.20 8.43
C ASN A 208 11.76 5.18 9.57
N SER A 209 11.68 5.68 10.81
CA SER A 209 11.86 4.86 12.01
C SER A 209 10.91 3.64 12.11
N PRO A 210 9.62 3.71 11.74
CA PRO A 210 8.73 2.55 11.72
C PRO A 210 9.23 1.41 10.84
N THR A 211 9.73 1.71 9.64
CA THR A 211 10.28 0.72 8.73
C THR A 211 11.48 0.00 9.35
N TYR A 212 12.45 0.75 9.86
CA TYR A 212 13.64 0.16 10.49
C TYR A 212 13.29 -0.70 11.71
N ARG A 213 12.38 -0.23 12.58
CA ARG A 213 11.97 -0.99 13.76
C ARG A 213 11.27 -2.30 13.39
N LEU A 214 10.41 -2.28 12.36
CA LEU A 214 9.72 -3.46 11.88
C LEU A 214 10.71 -4.49 11.33
N LEU A 215 11.60 -4.08 10.42
CA LEU A 215 12.61 -4.96 9.83
C LEU A 215 13.58 -5.51 10.88
N LYS A 216 14.02 -4.66 11.82
CA LYS A 216 14.85 -5.11 12.96
C LYS A 216 14.16 -6.18 13.82
N LYS A 217 12.86 -6.02 14.10
CA LYS A 217 12.09 -7.02 14.87
C LYS A 217 12.00 -8.37 14.14
N ARG A 218 12.08 -8.34 12.82
CA ARG A 218 12.06 -9.53 11.96
C ARG A 218 13.46 -10.06 11.62
N GLU A 219 14.50 -9.45 12.20
CA GLU A 219 15.92 -9.81 11.94
C GLU A 219 16.30 -9.67 10.45
N ILE A 220 15.62 -8.80 9.71
CA ILE A 220 15.87 -8.52 8.30
C ILE A 220 16.86 -7.37 8.19
N ARG A 221 17.90 -7.54 7.36
CA ARG A 221 18.84 -6.45 7.05
C ARG A 221 18.19 -5.46 6.11
N ALA A 222 18.15 -4.20 6.53
CA ALA A 222 17.58 -3.10 5.74
C ALA A 222 18.66 -2.40 4.93
N PHE A 223 18.46 -2.32 3.62
CA PHE A 223 19.21 -1.50 2.69
C PHE A 223 18.25 -0.44 2.14
N ILE A 224 18.29 0.75 2.71
CA ILE A 224 17.36 1.83 2.41
C ILE A 224 18.16 3.06 2.03
N ASP A 225 17.83 3.69 0.88
CA ASP A 225 18.43 4.94 0.48
C ASP A 225 18.08 6.05 1.47
N LEU A 226 19.06 6.87 1.81
CA LEU A 226 18.86 7.95 2.76
C LEU A 226 18.03 9.07 2.12
N ASN A 227 17.12 9.62 2.90
CA ASN A 227 16.34 10.77 2.46
C ASN A 227 17.13 12.07 2.66
N ASP A 228 17.51 12.74 1.58
CA ASP A 228 18.29 14.00 1.59
C ASP A 228 17.61 15.16 2.32
N LYS A 229 16.30 15.02 2.64
CA LYS A 229 15.53 16.05 3.37
C LYS A 229 15.72 16.02 4.89
N CYS A 230 16.54 15.11 5.39
CA CYS A 230 16.84 14.97 6.82
C CYS A 230 18.14 15.67 7.23
N GLY A 231 18.57 16.68 6.46
CA GLY A 231 19.70 17.55 6.78
C GLY A 231 19.29 18.80 7.54
#